data_0814840f4173ba3cc32ec314d3ead289
#
_entry.id   0814840f4173ba3cc32ec314d3ead289
#
_cell.length_a   1.000
_cell.length_b   1.000
_cell.length_c   1.000
_cell.angle_alpha   90.00
_cell.angle_beta   90.00
_cell.angle_gamma   90.00
#
_symmetry.space_group_name_H-M   'P 1'
#
loop_
_entity.id
_entity.type
_entity.pdbx_description
1 polymer ?
#
loop_
_entity_poly.entity_id
_entity_poly.type
_entity_poly.pdbx_seq_one_letter_code
_entity_poly.pdbx_strand_id
1 'polypeptide(L)'
;MSRIAIVGSGSWGTALALSLARRGDHSVALWSHSSPVGTYLPGFSIPPQVKPVTDLALAVPGADIVISAVPSQHVRTTYEKMTPFLVPGQIIVSATKGIEDQSFLRMTQVIEQVYGGKAGALSGPSFAQEVAAGAPTAITVAAAESEIANRLQEELSSPGLRVYTNDDVIGVELGGALKNVIAIASGIASGLGLGHNSVAAIITRGVAEITRLAVACGGRRETLAGLSGLGDLVLTCTGPLSRNRSVGIELGRGHKLPAVLAELHGKVAEGVSTTSAALGLARAHTVEMPITEQMAAILEHGKSPQDAIRDLMARPGRQE
;
A
#
# COMPACT_ATOMS: atom_id res chain seq x y z
N MET A 1 -13.31 -7.28 -23.86
CA MET A 1 -14.15 -6.69 -22.76
C MET A 1 -14.01 -7.60 -21.56
N SER A 2 -13.29 -7.16 -20.54
CA SER A 2 -13.05 -7.96 -19.33
C SER A 2 -13.97 -7.51 -18.20
N ARG A 3 -14.38 -8.48 -17.37
CA ARG A 3 -15.12 -8.23 -16.14
C ARG A 3 -14.14 -8.19 -14.98
N ILE A 4 -14.08 -7.06 -14.26
CA ILE A 4 -13.16 -6.85 -13.16
C ILE A 4 -13.94 -6.66 -11.86
N ALA A 5 -13.60 -7.45 -10.83
CA ALA A 5 -14.12 -7.26 -9.50
C ALA A 5 -13.09 -6.51 -8.64
N ILE A 6 -13.47 -5.39 -8.06
CA ILE A 6 -12.66 -4.68 -7.08
C ILE A 6 -13.29 -4.88 -5.70
N VAL A 7 -12.56 -5.54 -4.82
CA VAL A 7 -12.99 -5.86 -3.46
C VAL A 7 -12.38 -4.83 -2.50
N GLY A 8 -13.22 -3.88 -2.10
CA GLY A 8 -12.86 -2.74 -1.26
C GLY A 8 -13.11 -1.40 -1.95
N SER A 9 -14.11 -0.66 -1.47
CA SER A 9 -14.52 0.67 -1.98
C SER A 9 -13.90 1.84 -1.20
N GLY A 10 -12.74 1.62 -0.59
CA GLY A 10 -11.94 2.70 -0.04
C GLY A 10 -11.46 3.67 -1.12
N SER A 11 -10.74 4.73 -0.74
CA SER A 11 -10.27 5.74 -1.72
C SER A 11 -9.53 5.10 -2.89
N TRP A 12 -8.65 4.12 -2.64
CA TRP A 12 -7.84 3.48 -3.68
C TRP A 12 -8.68 2.57 -4.59
N GLY A 13 -9.50 1.68 -4.03
CA GLY A 13 -10.35 0.80 -4.85
C GLY A 13 -11.35 1.59 -5.69
N THR A 14 -11.93 2.68 -5.15
CA THR A 14 -12.79 3.59 -5.93
C THR A 14 -11.99 4.27 -7.06
N ALA A 15 -10.77 4.77 -6.79
CA ALA A 15 -9.94 5.40 -7.82
C ALA A 15 -9.56 4.44 -8.95
N LEU A 16 -9.23 3.18 -8.62
CA LEU A 16 -8.99 2.13 -9.62
C LEU A 16 -10.23 1.87 -10.46
N ALA A 17 -11.41 1.75 -9.83
CA ALA A 17 -12.66 1.55 -10.55
C ALA A 17 -12.94 2.68 -11.55
N LEU A 18 -12.73 3.92 -11.13
CA LEU A 18 -12.89 5.10 -11.99
C LEU A 18 -11.87 5.11 -13.13
N SER A 19 -10.62 4.73 -12.87
CA SER A 19 -9.58 4.65 -13.90
C SER A 19 -9.90 3.59 -14.95
N LEU A 20 -10.33 2.40 -14.53
CA LEU A 20 -10.72 1.32 -15.43
C LEU A 20 -11.97 1.65 -16.24
N ALA A 21 -12.94 2.34 -15.64
CA ALA A 21 -14.13 2.77 -16.36
C ALA A 21 -13.83 3.73 -17.52
N ARG A 22 -12.74 4.53 -17.43
CA ARG A 22 -12.32 5.44 -18.52
C ARG A 22 -11.80 4.72 -19.76
N ARG A 23 -11.43 3.44 -19.68
CA ARG A 23 -11.13 2.65 -20.87
C ARG A 23 -12.34 2.45 -21.76
N GLY A 24 -13.53 2.33 -21.15
CA GLY A 24 -14.80 2.13 -21.85
C GLY A 24 -15.08 0.68 -22.28
N ASP A 25 -14.10 -0.22 -22.16
CA ASP A 25 -14.16 -1.63 -22.59
C ASP A 25 -14.26 -2.64 -21.43
N HIS A 26 -14.40 -2.17 -20.18
CA HIS A 26 -14.53 -3.01 -19.01
C HIS A 26 -15.88 -2.87 -18.30
N SER A 27 -16.32 -3.95 -17.65
CA SER A 27 -17.38 -3.94 -16.65
C SER A 27 -16.75 -4.13 -15.28
N VAL A 28 -16.92 -3.14 -14.39
CA VAL A 28 -16.31 -3.15 -13.04
C VAL A 28 -17.37 -3.36 -11.98
N ALA A 29 -17.26 -4.42 -11.18
CA ALA A 29 -18.01 -4.59 -9.95
C ALA A 29 -17.17 -4.04 -8.79
N LEU A 30 -17.68 -3.06 -8.05
CA LEU A 30 -16.98 -2.44 -6.91
C LEU A 30 -17.70 -2.84 -5.62
N TRP A 31 -17.09 -3.77 -4.88
CA TRP A 31 -17.65 -4.27 -3.63
C TRP A 31 -17.33 -3.38 -2.44
N SER A 32 -18.35 -3.13 -1.61
CA SER A 32 -18.26 -2.38 -0.36
C SER A 32 -18.84 -3.18 0.79
N HIS A 33 -18.10 -3.28 1.90
CA HIS A 33 -18.57 -4.01 3.09
C HIS A 33 -19.71 -3.29 3.82
N SER A 34 -19.57 -1.99 4.09
CA SER A 34 -20.49 -1.27 4.98
C SER A 34 -20.77 0.17 4.60
N SER A 35 -19.87 0.82 3.86
CA SER A 35 -20.03 2.22 3.50
C SER A 35 -20.49 2.38 2.05
N PRO A 36 -21.35 3.34 1.73
CA PRO A 36 -21.66 3.64 0.32
C PRO A 36 -20.41 3.90 -0.48
N VAL A 37 -20.40 3.42 -1.73
CA VAL A 37 -19.29 3.66 -2.65
C VAL A 37 -19.11 5.15 -2.87
N GLY A 38 -17.86 5.62 -2.87
CA GLY A 38 -17.52 7.04 -2.98
C GLY A 38 -17.36 7.78 -1.65
N THR A 39 -17.78 7.20 -0.52
CA THR A 39 -17.66 7.84 0.82
C THR A 39 -16.23 8.33 1.11
N TYR A 40 -15.22 7.53 0.77
CA TYR A 40 -13.81 7.85 1.06
C TYR A 40 -13.11 8.63 -0.07
N LEU A 41 -13.83 8.95 -1.15
CA LEU A 41 -13.33 9.73 -2.29
C LEU A 41 -14.43 10.72 -2.76
N PRO A 42 -14.78 11.69 -1.92
CA PRO A 42 -15.85 12.66 -2.24
C PRO A 42 -15.45 13.53 -3.44
N GLY A 43 -16.45 13.99 -4.19
CA GLY A 43 -16.25 14.83 -5.37
C GLY A 43 -16.12 14.08 -6.69
N PHE A 44 -16.15 12.75 -6.67
CA PHE A 44 -16.15 11.92 -7.87
C PHE A 44 -17.44 11.12 -8.01
N SER A 45 -18.13 11.29 -9.14
CA SER A 45 -19.32 10.50 -9.48
C SER A 45 -18.92 9.11 -9.99
N ILE A 46 -19.73 8.10 -9.64
CA ILE A 46 -19.52 6.73 -10.08
C ILE A 46 -20.19 6.56 -11.47
N PRO A 47 -19.42 6.25 -12.52
CA PRO A 47 -19.98 6.12 -13.87
C PRO A 47 -20.75 4.80 -14.03
N PRO A 48 -21.64 4.67 -15.04
CA PRO A 48 -22.48 3.49 -15.24
C PRO A 48 -21.71 2.17 -15.43
N GLN A 49 -20.45 2.22 -15.90
CA GLN A 49 -19.57 1.07 -16.08
C GLN A 49 -19.13 0.45 -14.75
N VAL A 50 -19.19 1.22 -13.65
CA VAL A 50 -18.89 0.73 -12.31
C VAL A 50 -20.19 0.42 -11.59
N LYS A 51 -20.37 -0.84 -11.22
CA LYS A 51 -21.54 -1.32 -10.48
C LYS A 51 -21.20 -1.47 -9.00
N PRO A 52 -21.70 -0.59 -8.12
CA PRO A 52 -21.58 -0.79 -6.68
C PRO A 52 -22.34 -2.05 -6.25
N VAL A 53 -21.69 -2.90 -5.46
CA VAL A 53 -22.29 -4.12 -4.90
C VAL A 53 -21.87 -4.29 -3.44
N THR A 54 -22.75 -4.90 -2.63
CA THR A 54 -22.49 -5.17 -1.20
C THR A 54 -22.34 -6.67 -0.91
N ASP A 55 -22.64 -7.52 -1.88
CA ASP A 55 -22.54 -8.96 -1.79
C ASP A 55 -21.37 -9.48 -2.64
N LEU A 56 -20.46 -10.24 -2.03
CA LEU A 56 -19.34 -10.90 -2.73
C LEU A 56 -19.83 -11.91 -3.76
N ALA A 57 -20.97 -12.57 -3.51
CA ALA A 57 -21.60 -13.50 -4.46
C ALA A 57 -22.04 -12.81 -5.76
N LEU A 58 -22.24 -11.50 -5.77
CA LEU A 58 -22.56 -10.72 -6.97
C LEU A 58 -21.32 -10.07 -7.60
N ALA A 59 -20.27 -9.80 -6.80
CA ALA A 59 -19.07 -9.14 -7.27
C ALA A 59 -18.10 -10.10 -7.97
N VAL A 60 -17.85 -11.26 -7.39
CA VAL A 60 -16.72 -12.13 -7.68
C VAL A 60 -16.98 -13.14 -8.80
N PRO A 61 -18.11 -13.87 -8.83
CA PRO A 61 -18.35 -14.86 -9.89
C PRO A 61 -18.35 -14.24 -11.27
N GLY A 62 -17.66 -14.91 -12.21
CA GLY A 62 -17.55 -14.48 -13.60
C GLY A 62 -16.69 -13.24 -13.83
N ALA A 63 -15.95 -12.77 -12.83
CA ALA A 63 -14.86 -11.80 -13.03
C ALA A 63 -13.65 -12.52 -13.65
N ASP A 64 -12.99 -11.89 -14.62
CA ASP A 64 -11.71 -12.37 -15.17
C ASP A 64 -10.57 -12.02 -14.23
N ILE A 65 -10.67 -10.85 -13.56
CA ILE A 65 -9.67 -10.32 -12.64
C ILE A 65 -10.37 -9.90 -11.35
N VAL A 66 -9.81 -10.31 -10.22
CA VAL A 66 -10.25 -9.89 -8.88
C VAL A 66 -9.13 -9.09 -8.21
N ILE A 67 -9.39 -7.82 -7.92
CA ILE A 67 -8.43 -6.91 -7.28
C ILE A 67 -8.87 -6.66 -5.84
N SER A 68 -8.06 -7.01 -4.85
CA SER A 68 -8.34 -6.65 -3.47
C SER A 68 -7.69 -5.31 -3.10
N ALA A 69 -8.50 -4.39 -2.56
CA ALA A 69 -8.10 -3.06 -2.11
C ALA A 69 -8.66 -2.76 -0.71
N VAL A 70 -8.78 -3.79 0.12
CA VAL A 70 -9.17 -3.68 1.54
C VAL A 70 -7.95 -3.34 2.41
N PRO A 71 -8.12 -2.78 3.61
CA PRO A 71 -6.99 -2.60 4.53
C PRO A 71 -6.29 -3.91 4.85
N SER A 72 -4.98 -3.87 5.08
CA SER A 72 -4.12 -5.06 5.22
C SER A 72 -4.62 -6.05 6.26
N GLN A 73 -5.07 -5.57 7.41
CA GLN A 73 -5.56 -6.42 8.52
C GLN A 73 -6.91 -7.08 8.25
N HIS A 74 -7.57 -6.74 7.14
CA HIS A 74 -8.84 -7.34 6.71
C HIS A 74 -8.70 -8.29 5.50
N VAL A 75 -7.51 -8.46 4.95
CA VAL A 75 -7.29 -9.30 3.76
C VAL A 75 -7.68 -10.74 4.04
N ARG A 76 -7.17 -11.34 5.12
CA ARG A 76 -7.48 -12.74 5.49
C ARG A 76 -8.98 -12.98 5.61
N THR A 77 -9.65 -12.24 6.47
CA THR A 77 -11.09 -12.41 6.71
C THR A 77 -11.95 -12.11 5.48
N THR A 78 -11.48 -11.22 4.60
CA THR A 78 -12.16 -10.95 3.33
C THR A 78 -12.02 -12.13 2.37
N TYR A 79 -10.82 -12.72 2.26
CA TYR A 79 -10.60 -13.89 1.41
C TYR A 79 -11.28 -15.14 1.93
N GLU A 80 -11.34 -15.37 3.25
CA GLU A 80 -12.14 -16.45 3.86
C GLU A 80 -13.61 -16.39 3.41
N LYS A 81 -14.19 -15.18 3.38
CA LYS A 81 -15.57 -14.95 2.92
C LYS A 81 -15.71 -15.04 1.40
N MET A 82 -14.67 -14.69 0.65
CA MET A 82 -14.70 -14.58 -0.80
C MET A 82 -14.37 -15.90 -1.50
N THR A 83 -13.53 -16.76 -0.90
CA THR A 83 -13.06 -18.02 -1.50
C THR A 83 -14.20 -18.91 -2.03
N PRO A 84 -15.38 -19.05 -1.38
CA PRO A 84 -16.47 -19.84 -1.94
C PRO A 84 -17.02 -19.35 -3.30
N PHE A 85 -16.71 -18.10 -3.67
CA PHE A 85 -17.19 -17.46 -4.91
C PHE A 85 -16.09 -17.36 -5.96
N LEU A 86 -14.84 -17.67 -5.61
CA LEU A 86 -13.72 -17.69 -6.55
C LEU A 86 -13.80 -18.95 -7.42
N VAL A 87 -13.51 -18.78 -8.71
CA VAL A 87 -13.52 -19.90 -9.68
C VAL A 87 -12.14 -20.03 -10.36
N PRO A 88 -11.77 -21.24 -10.79
CA PRO A 88 -10.53 -21.47 -11.52
C PRO A 88 -10.40 -20.56 -12.76
N GLY A 89 -9.19 -20.06 -13.00
CA GLY A 89 -8.89 -19.20 -14.16
C GLY A 89 -9.01 -17.71 -13.89
N GLN A 90 -9.54 -17.29 -12.74
CA GLN A 90 -9.52 -15.89 -12.32
C GLN A 90 -8.11 -15.46 -11.94
N ILE A 91 -7.71 -14.27 -12.38
CA ILE A 91 -6.44 -13.66 -11.94
C ILE A 91 -6.69 -12.86 -10.67
N ILE A 92 -5.96 -13.19 -9.62
CA ILE A 92 -6.06 -12.53 -8.31
C ILE A 92 -4.92 -11.53 -8.17
N VAL A 93 -5.25 -10.30 -7.75
CA VAL A 93 -4.27 -9.21 -7.55
C VAL A 93 -4.52 -8.52 -6.22
N SER A 94 -3.46 -8.36 -5.43
CA SER A 94 -3.48 -7.50 -4.24
C SER A 94 -3.05 -6.09 -4.60
N ALA A 95 -3.91 -5.11 -4.40
CA ALA A 95 -3.60 -3.69 -4.42
C ALA A 95 -3.48 -3.12 -2.98
N THR A 96 -3.49 -3.99 -1.99
CA THR A 96 -3.33 -3.66 -0.57
C THR A 96 -1.86 -3.49 -0.22
N LYS A 97 -1.55 -2.43 0.51
CA LYS A 97 -0.18 -2.09 0.94
C LYS A 97 -0.06 -2.28 2.45
N GLY A 98 0.58 -3.34 2.87
CA GLY A 98 0.77 -3.66 4.29
C GLY A 98 1.34 -5.06 4.50
N ILE A 99 1.52 -5.41 5.77
CA ILE A 99 1.96 -6.72 6.26
C ILE A 99 0.93 -7.12 7.31
N GLU A 100 0.53 -8.39 7.33
CA GLU A 100 -0.42 -8.89 8.33
C GLU A 100 0.22 -8.92 9.71
N ASP A 101 -0.50 -8.42 10.72
CA ASP A 101 -0.06 -8.49 12.11
C ASP A 101 0.05 -9.96 12.56
N GLN A 102 0.94 -10.26 13.52
CA GLN A 102 1.20 -11.57 14.11
C GLN A 102 1.85 -12.59 13.18
N SER A 103 1.36 -12.80 11.97
CA SER A 103 1.94 -13.74 11.01
C SER A 103 3.13 -13.17 10.25
N PHE A 104 3.20 -11.84 10.13
CA PHE A 104 4.18 -11.08 9.33
C PHE A 104 4.17 -11.44 7.84
N LEU A 105 3.07 -11.98 7.36
CA LEU A 105 2.90 -12.37 5.96
C LEU A 105 2.61 -11.16 5.07
N ARG A 106 3.18 -11.19 3.87
CA ARG A 106 2.81 -10.29 2.80
C ARG A 106 1.39 -10.61 2.31
N MET A 107 0.74 -9.66 1.70
CA MET A 107 -0.66 -9.81 1.30
C MET A 107 -0.89 -10.96 0.32
N THR A 108 0.03 -11.16 -0.65
CA THR A 108 -0.06 -12.31 -1.55
C THR A 108 0.07 -13.64 -0.81
N GLN A 109 0.94 -13.74 0.19
CA GLN A 109 1.07 -14.95 1.01
C GLN A 109 -0.20 -15.23 1.83
N VAL A 110 -0.83 -14.18 2.39
CA VAL A 110 -2.13 -14.32 3.09
C VAL A 110 -3.19 -14.86 2.12
N ILE A 111 -3.26 -14.29 0.91
CA ILE A 111 -4.19 -14.70 -0.13
C ILE A 111 -3.94 -16.17 -0.52
N GLU A 112 -2.68 -16.53 -0.78
CA GLU A 112 -2.28 -17.89 -1.17
C GLU A 112 -2.60 -18.91 -0.08
N GLN A 113 -2.45 -18.56 1.22
CA GLN A 113 -2.81 -19.44 2.32
C GLN A 113 -4.32 -19.72 2.40
N VAL A 114 -5.15 -18.70 2.11
CA VAL A 114 -6.61 -18.82 2.27
C VAL A 114 -7.27 -19.40 1.01
N TYR A 115 -6.83 -18.92 -0.15
CA TYR A 115 -7.42 -19.29 -1.45
C TYR A 115 -6.75 -20.54 -2.06
N GLY A 116 -5.46 -20.75 -1.82
CA GLY A 116 -4.70 -21.86 -2.38
C GLY A 116 -4.14 -21.62 -3.79
N GLY A 117 -4.44 -20.47 -4.39
CA GLY A 117 -3.95 -20.07 -5.72
C GLY A 117 -2.96 -18.91 -5.65
N LYS A 118 -2.22 -18.70 -6.75
CA LYS A 118 -1.26 -17.60 -6.87
C LYS A 118 -1.94 -16.24 -6.93
N ALA A 119 -1.28 -15.22 -6.40
CA ALA A 119 -1.73 -13.83 -6.46
C ALA A 119 -0.61 -12.91 -6.95
N GLY A 120 -0.98 -11.92 -7.76
CA GLY A 120 -0.10 -10.80 -8.12
C GLY A 120 -0.22 -9.64 -7.13
N ALA A 121 0.68 -8.67 -7.27
CA ALA A 121 0.69 -7.45 -6.47
C ALA A 121 0.66 -6.20 -7.35
N LEU A 122 -0.07 -5.17 -6.94
CA LEU A 122 -0.17 -3.87 -7.60
C LEU A 122 0.31 -2.78 -6.63
N SER A 123 1.33 -2.03 -7.00
CA SER A 123 1.91 -0.97 -6.17
C SER A 123 2.52 0.13 -7.02
N GLY A 124 2.90 1.25 -6.40
CA GLY A 124 3.55 2.39 -7.07
C GLY A 124 2.96 3.73 -6.63
N PRO A 125 3.53 4.86 -7.09
CA PRO A 125 3.13 6.20 -6.71
C PRO A 125 1.74 6.52 -7.25
N SER A 126 0.73 6.51 -6.39
CA SER A 126 -0.68 6.60 -6.81
C SER A 126 -1.57 7.17 -5.71
N PHE A 127 -1.63 8.48 -5.58
CA PHE A 127 -2.65 9.09 -4.75
C PHE A 127 -4.03 8.90 -5.39
N ALA A 128 -4.96 8.37 -4.60
CA ALA A 128 -6.29 8.01 -5.08
C ALA A 128 -7.03 9.19 -5.74
N GLN A 129 -6.91 10.41 -5.18
CA GLN A 129 -7.54 11.61 -5.74
C GLN A 129 -6.98 11.95 -7.13
N GLU A 130 -5.67 11.85 -7.32
CA GLU A 130 -5.02 12.15 -8.60
C GLU A 130 -5.38 11.10 -9.66
N VAL A 131 -5.36 9.83 -9.31
CA VAL A 131 -5.79 8.73 -10.20
C VAL A 131 -7.27 8.89 -10.56
N ALA A 132 -8.13 9.20 -9.59
CA ALA A 132 -9.55 9.45 -9.82
C ALA A 132 -9.80 10.67 -10.70
N ALA A 133 -8.98 11.70 -10.61
CA ALA A 133 -9.03 12.87 -11.50
C ALA A 133 -8.49 12.59 -12.90
N GLY A 134 -7.82 11.45 -13.14
CA GLY A 134 -7.20 11.11 -14.42
C GLY A 134 -5.82 11.73 -14.63
N ALA A 135 -5.18 12.19 -13.57
CA ALA A 135 -3.80 12.67 -13.64
C ALA A 135 -2.85 11.55 -14.11
N PRO A 136 -1.87 11.85 -14.97
CA PRO A 136 -0.92 10.85 -15.43
C PRO A 136 -0.22 10.16 -14.27
N THR A 137 -0.40 8.85 -14.17
CA THR A 137 0.10 8.02 -13.08
C THR A 137 0.78 6.78 -13.64
N ALA A 138 1.90 6.38 -13.05
CA ALA A 138 2.63 5.16 -13.40
C ALA A 138 2.75 4.26 -12.18
N ILE A 139 2.34 2.99 -12.32
CA ILE A 139 2.39 1.97 -11.26
C ILE A 139 3.00 0.68 -11.77
N THR A 140 3.27 -0.26 -10.88
CA THR A 140 3.82 -1.58 -11.21
C THR A 140 2.83 -2.67 -10.82
N VAL A 141 2.62 -3.63 -11.72
CA VAL A 141 2.01 -4.92 -11.40
C VAL A 141 3.07 -6.00 -11.42
N ALA A 142 3.08 -6.85 -10.40
CA ALA A 142 3.99 -7.97 -10.29
C ALA A 142 3.24 -9.30 -10.23
N ALA A 143 3.70 -10.27 -11.00
CA ALA A 143 3.25 -11.66 -10.94
C ALA A 143 4.44 -12.59 -11.25
N ALA A 144 4.45 -13.79 -10.66
CA ALA A 144 5.51 -14.76 -10.90
C ALA A 144 5.56 -15.25 -12.36
N GLU A 145 4.40 -15.30 -13.02
CA GLU A 145 4.27 -15.70 -14.42
C GLU A 145 4.18 -14.45 -15.30
N SER A 146 5.10 -14.34 -16.26
CA SER A 146 5.17 -13.17 -17.16
C SER A 146 3.89 -12.97 -17.98
N GLU A 147 3.22 -14.04 -18.37
CA GLU A 147 1.94 -14.00 -19.10
C GLU A 147 0.85 -13.33 -18.25
N ILE A 148 0.79 -13.64 -16.96
CA ILE A 148 -0.15 -13.01 -16.01
C ILE A 148 0.18 -11.52 -15.84
N ALA A 149 1.48 -11.19 -15.65
CA ALA A 149 1.92 -9.80 -15.52
C ALA A 149 1.57 -8.98 -16.78
N ASN A 150 1.84 -9.51 -17.97
CA ASN A 150 1.54 -8.86 -19.25
C ASN A 150 0.03 -8.66 -19.45
N ARG A 151 -0.78 -9.69 -19.15
CA ARG A 151 -2.24 -9.57 -19.21
C ARG A 151 -2.76 -8.52 -18.24
N LEU A 152 -2.25 -8.50 -17.00
CA LEU A 152 -2.60 -7.46 -16.03
C LEU A 152 -2.17 -6.07 -16.48
N GLN A 153 -0.99 -5.92 -17.09
CA GLN A 153 -0.54 -4.65 -17.67
C GLN A 153 -1.53 -4.16 -18.73
N GLU A 154 -1.92 -5.02 -19.66
CA GLU A 154 -2.86 -4.67 -20.72
C GLU A 154 -4.24 -4.30 -20.16
N GLU A 155 -4.79 -5.11 -19.27
CA GLU A 155 -6.13 -4.93 -18.72
C GLU A 155 -6.24 -3.75 -17.73
N LEU A 156 -5.19 -3.43 -16.99
CA LEU A 156 -5.23 -2.38 -15.97
C LEU A 156 -4.71 -1.02 -16.49
N SER A 157 -4.03 -0.97 -17.62
CA SER A 157 -3.62 0.31 -18.22
C SER A 157 -4.82 1.10 -18.75
N SER A 158 -4.81 2.42 -18.56
CA SER A 158 -5.85 3.33 -19.04
C SER A 158 -5.22 4.65 -19.52
N PRO A 159 -5.93 5.57 -20.17
CA PRO A 159 -5.34 6.82 -20.67
C PRO A 159 -4.58 7.64 -19.62
N GLY A 160 -5.00 7.58 -18.34
CA GLY A 160 -4.33 8.26 -17.22
C GLY A 160 -3.48 7.33 -16.35
N LEU A 161 -3.50 6.01 -16.57
CA LEU A 161 -2.80 5.04 -15.73
C LEU A 161 -1.92 4.12 -16.56
N ARG A 162 -0.61 4.30 -16.48
CA ARG A 162 0.38 3.43 -17.11
C ARG A 162 0.85 2.35 -16.16
N VAL A 163 0.70 1.09 -16.54
CA VAL A 163 1.12 -0.07 -15.74
C VAL A 163 2.41 -0.66 -16.31
N TYR A 164 3.40 -0.88 -15.45
CA TYR A 164 4.65 -1.58 -15.77
C TYR A 164 4.62 -2.97 -15.15
N THR A 165 5.19 -3.95 -15.82
CA THR A 165 5.31 -5.33 -15.32
C THR A 165 6.56 -5.51 -14.47
N ASN A 166 6.51 -6.45 -13.54
CA ASN A 166 7.63 -6.95 -12.74
C ASN A 166 7.40 -8.42 -12.39
N ASP A 167 8.45 -9.18 -12.20
CA ASP A 167 8.40 -10.58 -11.75
C ASP A 167 8.79 -10.74 -10.25
N ASP A 168 9.21 -9.64 -9.59
CA ASP A 168 9.53 -9.59 -8.18
C ASP A 168 8.31 -9.14 -7.35
N VAL A 169 7.40 -10.07 -7.07
CA VAL A 169 6.23 -9.83 -6.22
C VAL A 169 6.66 -9.37 -4.81
N ILE A 170 7.74 -9.93 -4.27
CA ILE A 170 8.23 -9.65 -2.92
C ILE A 170 8.68 -8.19 -2.80
N GLY A 171 9.53 -7.74 -3.72
CA GLY A 171 10.03 -6.37 -3.72
C GLY A 171 8.93 -5.34 -3.93
N VAL A 172 7.95 -5.62 -4.82
CA VAL A 172 6.80 -4.74 -5.08
C VAL A 172 5.91 -4.60 -3.85
N GLU A 173 5.61 -5.68 -3.14
CA GLU A 173 4.79 -5.64 -1.93
C GLU A 173 5.50 -4.94 -0.76
N LEU A 174 6.76 -5.32 -0.48
CA LEU A 174 7.50 -4.75 0.65
C LEU A 174 7.82 -3.28 0.43
N GLY A 175 8.14 -2.85 -0.79
CA GLY A 175 8.28 -1.44 -1.13
C GLY A 175 7.01 -0.66 -0.81
N GLY A 176 5.87 -1.14 -1.29
CA GLY A 176 4.57 -0.51 -1.07
C GLY A 176 4.11 -0.50 0.39
N ALA A 177 4.43 -1.54 1.18
CA ALA A 177 4.06 -1.64 2.58
C ALA A 177 4.93 -0.74 3.48
N LEU A 178 6.25 -0.88 3.38
CA LEU A 178 7.20 -0.27 4.31
C LEU A 178 7.38 1.24 4.11
N LYS A 179 7.14 1.76 2.88
CA LYS A 179 7.13 3.21 2.62
C LYS A 179 6.25 3.99 3.60
N ASN A 180 5.15 3.39 4.04
CA ASN A 180 4.19 4.03 4.93
C ASN A 180 4.79 4.34 6.31
N VAL A 181 5.67 3.48 6.80
CA VAL A 181 6.43 3.69 8.04
C VAL A 181 7.40 4.86 7.89
N ILE A 182 8.14 4.88 6.78
CA ILE A 182 9.10 5.97 6.49
C ILE A 182 8.38 7.31 6.27
N ALA A 183 7.16 7.28 5.72
CA ALA A 183 6.34 8.47 5.56
C ALA A 183 5.92 9.08 6.91
N ILE A 184 5.65 8.26 7.94
CA ILE A 184 5.44 8.76 9.31
C ILE A 184 6.70 9.46 9.82
N ALA A 185 7.88 8.86 9.65
CA ALA A 185 9.16 9.45 10.05
C ALA A 185 9.42 10.79 9.35
N SER A 186 9.18 10.85 8.02
CA SER A 186 9.27 12.08 7.24
C SER A 186 8.29 13.16 7.72
N GLY A 187 7.07 12.75 8.06
CA GLY A 187 6.07 13.63 8.66
C GLY A 187 6.52 14.19 10.01
N ILE A 188 7.07 13.36 10.89
CA ILE A 188 7.62 13.78 12.18
C ILE A 188 8.71 14.85 11.99
N ALA A 189 9.65 14.62 11.10
CA ALA A 189 10.69 15.60 10.80
C ALA A 189 10.10 16.95 10.33
N SER A 190 9.07 16.90 9.48
CA SER A 190 8.35 18.09 9.02
C SER A 190 7.61 18.80 10.17
N GLY A 191 6.94 18.04 11.05
CA GLY A 191 6.19 18.56 12.21
C GLY A 191 7.08 19.22 13.26
N LEU A 192 8.31 18.73 13.40
CA LEU A 192 9.37 19.32 14.25
C LEU A 192 10.02 20.57 13.62
N GLY A 193 9.66 20.94 12.39
CA GLY A 193 10.28 22.06 11.69
C GLY A 193 11.69 21.78 11.14
N LEU A 194 12.08 20.51 11.03
CA LEU A 194 13.35 20.13 10.42
C LEU A 194 13.27 20.36 8.90
N GLY A 195 14.33 20.92 8.33
CA GLY A 195 14.37 21.31 6.92
C GLY A 195 14.39 20.14 5.93
N HIS A 196 14.42 20.48 4.65
CA HIS A 196 14.40 19.51 3.54
C HIS A 196 15.56 18.51 3.56
N ASN A 197 16.73 18.90 4.09
CA ASN A 197 17.87 17.98 4.24
C ASN A 197 17.51 16.77 5.10
N SER A 198 16.80 16.97 6.21
CA SER A 198 16.35 15.89 7.10
C SER A 198 15.35 14.97 6.41
N VAL A 199 14.41 15.54 5.66
CA VAL A 199 13.44 14.76 4.87
C VAL A 199 14.16 13.93 3.81
N ALA A 200 15.10 14.51 3.06
CA ALA A 200 15.90 13.81 2.06
C ALA A 200 16.71 12.66 2.68
N ALA A 201 17.36 12.91 3.83
CA ALA A 201 18.11 11.89 4.56
C ALA A 201 17.19 10.73 5.01
N ILE A 202 16.00 11.03 5.54
CA ILE A 202 15.02 10.00 5.96
C ILE A 202 14.57 9.16 4.74
N ILE A 203 14.29 9.76 3.60
CA ILE A 203 13.91 9.05 2.38
C ILE A 203 15.05 8.15 1.91
N THR A 204 16.28 8.66 1.82
CA THR A 204 17.45 7.89 1.37
C THR A 204 17.77 6.75 2.31
N ARG A 205 17.78 6.99 3.61
CA ARG A 205 18.04 5.93 4.60
C ARG A 205 16.87 4.97 4.72
N GLY A 206 15.64 5.46 4.53
CA GLY A 206 14.42 4.65 4.51
C GLY A 206 14.41 3.66 3.34
N VAL A 207 14.74 4.09 2.12
CA VAL A 207 14.83 3.16 0.99
C VAL A 207 15.91 2.11 1.22
N ALA A 208 17.02 2.46 1.89
CA ALA A 208 18.07 1.50 2.25
C ALA A 208 17.58 0.45 3.26
N GLU A 209 16.79 0.87 4.27
CA GLU A 209 16.16 -0.09 5.22
C GLU A 209 15.20 -1.03 4.51
N ILE A 210 14.28 -0.48 3.71
CA ILE A 210 13.30 -1.25 2.94
C ILE A 210 14.01 -2.26 2.03
N THR A 211 15.06 -1.82 1.34
CA THR A 211 15.83 -2.68 0.43
C THR A 211 16.51 -3.83 1.17
N ARG A 212 17.11 -3.56 2.35
CA ARG A 212 17.73 -4.65 3.15
C ARG A 212 16.71 -5.72 3.52
N LEU A 213 15.55 -5.33 4.02
CA LEU A 213 14.51 -6.27 4.40
C LEU A 213 13.94 -7.00 3.18
N ALA A 214 13.65 -6.28 2.10
CA ALA A 214 13.13 -6.88 0.88
C ALA A 214 14.08 -7.93 0.30
N VAL A 215 15.39 -7.64 0.25
CA VAL A 215 16.42 -8.58 -0.24
C VAL A 215 16.54 -9.78 0.70
N ALA A 216 16.51 -9.59 2.02
CA ALA A 216 16.53 -10.69 2.98
C ALA A 216 15.30 -11.61 2.85
N CYS A 217 14.16 -11.08 2.41
CA CYS A 217 12.95 -11.83 2.11
C CYS A 217 12.95 -12.45 0.70
N GLY A 218 14.01 -12.28 -0.11
CA GLY A 218 14.11 -12.81 -1.47
C GLY A 218 13.69 -11.86 -2.58
N GLY A 219 13.40 -10.59 -2.28
CA GLY A 219 13.16 -9.54 -3.28
C GLY A 219 14.46 -8.99 -3.88
N ARG A 220 14.33 -8.14 -4.91
CA ARG A 220 15.47 -7.60 -5.66
C ARG A 220 15.69 -6.12 -5.37
N ARG A 221 16.95 -5.72 -5.27
CA ARG A 221 17.36 -4.32 -5.05
C ARG A 221 16.85 -3.39 -6.14
N GLU A 222 16.87 -3.83 -7.38
CA GLU A 222 16.45 -3.09 -8.56
C GLU A 222 14.97 -2.71 -8.50
N THR A 223 14.13 -3.60 -7.98
CA THR A 223 12.69 -3.35 -7.77
C THR A 223 12.46 -2.16 -6.82
N LEU A 224 13.29 -2.05 -5.77
CA LEU A 224 13.18 -0.98 -4.78
C LEU A 224 13.67 0.37 -5.30
N ALA A 225 14.50 0.42 -6.34
CA ALA A 225 14.87 1.64 -7.05
C ALA A 225 13.78 2.14 -8.02
N GLY A 226 12.76 1.31 -8.30
CA GLY A 226 11.68 1.59 -9.24
C GLY A 226 10.45 2.28 -8.62
N LEU A 227 9.33 2.18 -9.37
CA LEU A 227 8.06 2.83 -9.01
C LEU A 227 7.49 2.36 -7.67
N SER A 228 7.47 1.05 -7.42
CA SER A 228 6.90 0.47 -6.20
C SER A 228 7.77 0.66 -4.94
N GLY A 229 9.05 0.98 -5.12
CA GLY A 229 9.99 1.31 -4.05
C GLY A 229 10.17 2.83 -3.92
N LEU A 230 11.26 3.35 -4.51
CA LEU A 230 11.65 4.76 -4.41
C LEU A 230 10.56 5.72 -4.89
N GLY A 231 9.90 5.42 -6.01
CA GLY A 231 8.86 6.31 -6.56
C GLY A 231 7.70 6.52 -5.58
N ASP A 232 7.15 5.42 -5.04
CA ASP A 232 6.04 5.48 -4.08
C ASP A 232 6.48 6.03 -2.70
N LEU A 233 7.73 5.77 -2.31
CA LEU A 233 8.32 6.33 -1.10
C LEU A 233 8.43 7.85 -1.17
N VAL A 234 9.01 8.39 -2.25
CA VAL A 234 9.15 9.84 -2.46
C VAL A 234 7.79 10.51 -2.44
N LEU A 235 6.83 10.00 -3.23
CA LEU A 235 5.47 10.54 -3.26
C LEU A 235 4.85 10.57 -1.86
N THR A 236 4.97 9.46 -1.12
CA THR A 236 4.30 9.32 0.18
C THR A 236 4.96 10.16 1.27
N CYS A 237 6.28 10.37 1.20
CA CYS A 237 7.04 11.18 2.17
C CYS A 237 6.92 12.69 1.93
N THR A 238 6.64 13.14 0.70
CA THR A 238 6.62 14.57 0.35
C THR A 238 5.22 15.09 0.00
N GLY A 239 4.35 14.24 -0.54
CA GLY A 239 3.05 14.66 -1.02
C GLY A 239 2.06 15.00 0.09
N PRO A 240 1.23 16.06 -0.12
CA PRO A 240 0.28 16.53 0.90
C PRO A 240 -0.89 15.58 1.14
N LEU A 241 -1.17 14.67 0.22
CA LEU A 241 -2.28 13.72 0.31
C LEU A 241 -1.91 12.44 1.10
N SER A 242 -0.68 12.34 1.61
CA SER A 242 -0.20 11.19 2.38
C SER A 242 -0.72 11.22 3.81
N ARG A 243 -1.65 10.33 4.13
CA ARG A 243 -2.19 10.15 5.49
C ARG A 243 -1.11 9.78 6.51
N ASN A 244 -0.18 8.90 6.14
CA ASN A 244 0.92 8.51 7.02
C ASN A 244 1.84 9.70 7.33
N ARG A 245 2.16 10.53 6.32
CA ARG A 245 2.91 11.76 6.53
C ARG A 245 2.15 12.73 7.43
N SER A 246 0.84 12.89 7.23
CA SER A 246 -0.01 13.75 8.08
C SER A 246 0.00 13.29 9.54
N VAL A 247 -0.14 11.98 9.81
CA VAL A 247 0.01 11.41 11.15
C VAL A 247 1.37 11.79 11.75
N GLY A 248 2.44 11.61 10.98
CA GLY A 248 3.79 11.98 11.43
C GLY A 248 3.92 13.47 11.76
N ILE A 249 3.34 14.37 10.95
CA ILE A 249 3.37 15.82 11.20
C ILE A 249 2.74 16.15 12.56
N GLU A 250 1.57 15.58 12.85
CA GLU A 250 0.87 15.84 14.10
C GLU A 250 1.62 15.27 15.32
N LEU A 251 2.23 14.09 15.18
CA LEU A 251 3.13 13.54 16.21
C LEU A 251 4.35 14.42 16.44
N GLY A 252 4.95 14.95 15.36
CA GLY A 252 6.07 15.89 15.46
C GLY A 252 5.71 17.22 16.13
N ARG A 253 4.46 17.65 16.02
CA ARG A 253 3.89 18.81 16.72
C ARG A 253 3.58 18.54 18.19
N GLY A 254 3.74 17.30 18.66
CA GLY A 254 3.50 16.89 20.04
C GLY A 254 2.11 16.35 20.34
N HIS A 255 1.26 16.18 19.34
CA HIS A 255 -0.06 15.54 19.51
C HIS A 255 0.12 14.06 19.80
N LYS A 256 -0.78 13.48 20.60
CA LYS A 256 -0.76 12.07 20.97
C LYS A 256 -1.43 11.19 19.89
N LEU A 257 -0.85 10.02 19.61
CA LEU A 257 -1.34 9.12 18.57
C LEU A 257 -2.87 8.84 18.63
N PRO A 258 -3.50 8.56 19.78
CA PRO A 258 -4.95 8.34 19.81
C PRO A 258 -5.78 9.52 19.30
N ALA A 259 -5.38 10.75 19.64
CA ALA A 259 -6.04 11.97 19.18
C ALA A 259 -5.86 12.15 17.65
N VAL A 260 -4.64 11.94 17.15
CA VAL A 260 -4.33 12.03 15.72
C VAL A 260 -5.13 11.00 14.91
N LEU A 261 -5.25 9.76 15.41
CA LEU A 261 -6.02 8.72 14.72
C LEU A 261 -7.53 9.01 14.70
N ALA A 262 -8.07 9.63 15.75
CA ALA A 262 -9.48 10.03 15.81
C ALA A 262 -9.83 11.04 14.70
N GLU A 263 -8.91 11.93 14.34
CA GLU A 263 -9.08 12.93 13.27
C GLU A 263 -9.08 12.34 11.85
N LEU A 264 -8.68 11.08 11.69
CA LEU A 264 -8.72 10.41 10.39
C LEU A 264 -10.14 10.01 9.94
N HIS A 265 -11.16 10.15 10.80
CA HIS A 265 -12.56 9.88 10.48
C HIS A 265 -12.79 8.52 9.80
N GLY A 266 -12.20 7.45 10.36
CA GLY A 266 -12.30 6.09 9.84
C GLY A 266 -11.38 5.76 8.65
N LYS A 267 -10.57 6.70 8.18
CA LYS A 267 -9.52 6.40 7.20
C LYS A 267 -8.32 5.76 7.90
N VAL A 268 -7.74 4.75 7.26
CA VAL A 268 -6.61 4.02 7.84
C VAL A 268 -5.27 4.67 7.46
N ALA A 269 -4.37 4.77 8.44
CA ALA A 269 -2.94 5.04 8.22
C ALA A 269 -2.17 3.72 8.39
N GLU A 270 -2.00 2.99 7.29
CA GLU A 270 -1.42 1.63 7.29
C GLU A 270 -0.02 1.56 7.94
N GLY A 271 0.76 2.65 7.90
CA GLY A 271 2.08 2.70 8.50
C GLY A 271 2.09 2.45 10.01
N VAL A 272 0.98 2.75 10.71
CA VAL A 272 0.90 2.55 12.16
C VAL A 272 0.92 1.04 12.49
N SER A 273 0.04 0.25 11.88
CA SER A 273 0.03 -1.22 12.07
C SER A 273 1.24 -1.89 11.39
N THR A 274 1.63 -1.42 10.20
CA THR A 274 2.78 -1.99 9.48
C THR A 274 4.09 -1.86 10.25
N THR A 275 4.24 -0.89 11.14
CA THR A 275 5.49 -0.69 11.91
C THR A 275 5.84 -1.93 12.75
N SER A 276 4.92 -2.43 13.56
CA SER A 276 5.13 -3.64 14.39
C SER A 276 5.37 -4.88 13.55
N ALA A 277 4.55 -5.06 12.49
CA ALA A 277 4.67 -6.20 11.59
C ALA A 277 6.02 -6.20 10.84
N ALA A 278 6.48 -5.01 10.40
CA ALA A 278 7.79 -4.85 9.75
C ALA A 278 8.94 -5.23 10.67
N LEU A 279 8.89 -4.85 11.95
CA LEU A 279 9.91 -5.26 12.93
C LEU A 279 9.84 -6.75 13.23
N GLY A 280 8.66 -7.36 13.29
CA GLY A 280 8.51 -8.80 13.42
C GLY A 280 9.18 -9.54 12.26
N LEU A 281 8.91 -9.12 11.05
CA LEU A 281 9.53 -9.67 9.83
C LEU A 281 11.06 -9.44 9.82
N ALA A 282 11.51 -8.24 10.19
CA ALA A 282 12.93 -7.89 10.25
C ALA A 282 13.69 -8.77 11.25
N ARG A 283 13.11 -9.03 12.42
CA ARG A 283 13.70 -9.96 13.43
C ARG A 283 13.80 -11.38 12.90
N ALA A 284 12.77 -11.88 12.21
CA ALA A 284 12.79 -13.21 11.60
C ALA A 284 13.90 -13.37 10.55
N HIS A 285 14.31 -12.29 9.89
CA HIS A 285 15.39 -12.26 8.90
C HIS A 285 16.71 -11.66 9.41
N THR A 286 16.81 -11.32 10.69
CA THR A 286 18.01 -10.71 11.31
C THR A 286 18.45 -9.43 10.60
N VAL A 287 17.49 -8.56 10.25
CA VAL A 287 17.71 -7.27 9.56
C VAL A 287 17.54 -6.11 10.52
N GLU A 288 18.54 -5.22 10.55
CA GLU A 288 18.44 -3.95 11.31
C GLU A 288 17.59 -2.92 10.55
N MET A 289 16.61 -2.33 11.26
CA MET A 289 15.72 -1.30 10.72
C MET A 289 15.63 -0.09 11.68
N PRO A 290 16.69 0.70 11.83
CA PRO A 290 16.79 1.73 12.87
C PRO A 290 15.70 2.82 12.76
N ILE A 291 15.27 3.25 11.58
CA ILE A 291 14.18 4.23 11.47
C ILE A 291 12.87 3.57 11.92
N THR A 292 12.60 2.37 11.46
CA THR A 292 11.38 1.61 11.82
C THR A 292 11.34 1.31 13.33
N GLU A 293 12.49 0.99 13.96
CA GLU A 293 12.61 0.82 15.42
C GLU A 293 12.24 2.10 16.18
N GLN A 294 12.70 3.27 15.72
CA GLN A 294 12.31 4.54 16.33
C GLN A 294 10.82 4.85 16.11
N MET A 295 10.26 4.48 14.97
CA MET A 295 8.82 4.64 14.77
C MET A 295 8.01 3.77 15.73
N ALA A 296 8.39 2.53 15.96
CA ALA A 296 7.75 1.68 16.96
C ALA A 296 7.89 2.30 18.38
N ALA A 297 9.06 2.78 18.75
CA ALA A 297 9.25 3.43 20.04
C ALA A 297 8.34 4.65 20.24
N ILE A 298 8.10 5.44 19.20
CA ILE A 298 7.18 6.59 19.23
C ILE A 298 5.72 6.11 19.29
N LEU A 299 5.32 5.22 18.40
CA LEU A 299 3.92 4.83 18.20
C LEU A 299 3.38 3.94 19.34
N GLU A 300 4.21 3.03 19.86
CA GLU A 300 3.81 2.03 20.85
C GLU A 300 4.22 2.36 22.27
N HIS A 301 5.37 3.02 22.44
CA HIS A 301 5.96 3.27 23.76
C HIS A 301 5.96 4.75 24.16
N GLY A 302 5.44 5.63 23.31
CA GLY A 302 5.31 7.05 23.60
C GLY A 302 6.65 7.80 23.72
N LYS A 303 7.72 7.26 23.09
CA LYS A 303 9.01 7.97 23.02
C LYS A 303 8.84 9.32 22.34
N SER A 304 9.55 10.34 22.83
CA SER A 304 9.48 11.65 22.19
C SER A 304 10.13 11.63 20.80
N PRO A 305 9.54 12.33 19.80
CA PRO A 305 10.17 12.47 18.49
C PRO A 305 11.59 13.03 18.52
N GLN A 306 11.86 13.97 19.44
CA GLN A 306 13.19 14.57 19.61
C GLN A 306 14.23 13.54 20.09
N ASP A 307 13.83 12.67 21.05
CA ASP A 307 14.72 11.61 21.54
C ASP A 307 14.99 10.57 20.46
N ALA A 308 13.98 10.21 19.65
CA ALA A 308 14.14 9.29 18.55
C ALA A 308 15.16 9.80 17.50
N ILE A 309 15.10 11.09 17.16
CA ILE A 309 16.08 11.71 16.25
C ILE A 309 17.46 11.72 16.87
N ARG A 310 17.59 12.08 18.15
CA ARG A 310 18.89 12.07 18.86
C ARG A 310 19.53 10.68 18.81
N ASP A 311 18.76 9.64 19.06
CA ASP A 311 19.25 8.27 19.00
C ASP A 311 19.68 7.85 17.61
N LEU A 312 18.93 8.24 16.56
CA LEU A 312 19.34 7.99 15.17
C LEU A 312 20.66 8.69 14.84
N MET A 313 20.83 9.94 15.28
CA MET A 313 22.04 10.74 15.03
C MET A 313 23.25 10.25 15.84
N ALA A 314 23.03 9.63 17.00
CA ALA A 314 24.10 9.08 17.85
C ALA A 314 24.62 7.70 17.36
N ARG A 315 24.02 7.10 16.34
CA ARG A 315 24.48 5.81 15.79
C ARG A 315 25.90 5.95 15.25
N PRO A 316 26.75 4.90 15.40
CA PRO A 316 28.08 4.89 14.81
C PRO A 316 28.03 5.15 13.30
N GLY A 317 29.01 5.91 12.81
CA GLY A 317 29.18 6.14 11.37
C GLY A 317 29.36 4.81 10.61
N ARG A 318 28.73 4.71 9.46
CA ARG A 318 28.86 3.54 8.55
C ARG A 318 29.17 4.04 7.14
N GLN A 319 29.85 3.21 6.37
CA GLN A 319 29.97 3.44 4.94
C GLN A 319 28.58 3.34 4.27
N GLU A 320 28.32 4.24 3.35
CA GLU A 320 27.06 4.27 2.57
C GLU A 320 27.07 3.24 1.43
#